data_a046f5e386f6efe5423145c8a527fa40
#
_entry.id   a046f5e386f6efe5423145c8a527fa40
#
_cell.length_a   1.000
_cell.length_b   1.000
_cell.length_c   1.000
_cell.angle_alpha   90.00
_cell.angle_beta   90.00
_cell.angle_gamma   90.00
#
_symmetry.space_group_name_H-M   'P 1'
#
loop_
_entity.id
_entity.type
_entity.pdbx_description
1 polymer ?
#
loop_
_entity_poly.entity_id
_entity_poly.type
_entity_poly.pdbx_seq_one_letter_code
_entity_poly.pdbx_strand_id
1 'polypeptide(L)'
;MLSSADIMQALIPFVMPALAVLCFTLFLLLMRPRRFYFVRHGETVLNQQHIRQGSEGALSEKGRAQAERVGKYFKDFPITKIISSPYPRAKETAGIINEQLHVHIRYTPLLAERRNPSEIIGKSTHDLEVERIVDQMDLAYHEDAYRFSDEESFIDERKRARNFLSYLSRRGPDESIIVTHHHFLKMLVAYMLYRKRLHAPDFIKLSFFNVSDNAGITIVEFNPWHWFSPTHGWSVVSFNAQPDI
;
A
#
# COMPACT_ATOMS: atom_id res chain seq x y z
N MET A 1 50.21 -38.75 6.21
CA MET A 1 48.80 -38.32 6.11
C MET A 1 48.62 -37.05 6.92
N LEU A 2 48.16 -35.98 6.27
CA LEU A 2 47.83 -34.76 7.00
C LEU A 2 46.66 -35.02 7.93
N SER A 3 46.70 -34.49 9.15
CA SER A 3 45.58 -34.61 10.08
C SER A 3 44.40 -33.75 9.59
N SER A 4 43.18 -34.08 10.02
CA SER A 4 42.00 -33.27 9.70
C SER A 4 42.15 -31.83 10.18
N ALA A 5 42.93 -31.59 11.23
CA ALA A 5 43.23 -30.26 11.76
C ALA A 5 44.14 -29.47 10.78
N ASP A 6 45.18 -30.14 10.22
CA ASP A 6 46.09 -29.48 9.25
C ASP A 6 45.37 -29.12 7.97
N ILE A 7 44.46 -29.95 7.48
CA ILE A 7 43.62 -29.68 6.30
C ILE A 7 42.69 -28.49 6.56
N MET A 8 42.06 -28.47 7.76
CA MET A 8 41.17 -27.38 8.14
C MET A 8 41.92 -26.04 8.25
N GLN A 9 43.13 -26.06 8.85
CA GLN A 9 43.95 -24.86 9.01
C GLN A 9 44.47 -24.32 7.65
N ALA A 10 44.75 -25.21 6.69
CA ALA A 10 45.11 -24.82 5.33
C ALA A 10 43.95 -24.24 4.53
N LEU A 11 42.69 -24.59 4.84
CA LEU A 11 41.51 -24.06 4.12
C LEU A 11 40.99 -22.72 4.66
N ILE A 12 41.27 -22.38 5.93
CA ILE A 12 40.81 -21.15 6.58
C ILE A 12 41.09 -19.90 5.75
N PRO A 13 42.32 -19.66 5.21
CA PRO A 13 42.64 -18.43 4.46
C PRO A 13 41.86 -18.29 3.14
N PHE A 14 41.26 -19.35 2.62
CA PHE A 14 40.45 -19.32 1.41
C PHE A 14 38.94 -19.25 1.73
N VAL A 15 38.49 -19.98 2.76
CA VAL A 15 37.08 -20.04 3.14
C VAL A 15 36.60 -18.72 3.76
N MET A 16 37.39 -18.12 4.65
CA MET A 16 36.99 -16.91 5.35
C MET A 16 36.79 -15.71 4.42
N PRO A 17 37.67 -15.40 3.47
CA PRO A 17 37.45 -14.34 2.49
C PRO A 17 36.23 -14.62 1.58
N ALA A 18 36.05 -15.87 1.14
CA ALA A 18 34.91 -16.25 0.32
C ALA A 18 33.59 -16.04 1.05
N LEU A 19 33.52 -16.44 2.33
CA LEU A 19 32.35 -16.22 3.17
C LEU A 19 32.10 -14.74 3.42
N ALA A 20 33.16 -13.94 3.66
CA ALA A 20 33.03 -12.48 3.82
C ALA A 20 32.48 -11.80 2.55
N VAL A 21 32.97 -12.20 1.38
CA VAL A 21 32.46 -11.70 0.09
C VAL A 21 30.99 -12.10 -0.10
N LEU A 22 30.63 -13.35 0.20
CA LEU A 22 29.24 -13.81 0.11
C LEU A 22 28.33 -13.03 1.05
N CYS A 23 28.72 -12.84 2.31
CA CYS A 23 27.96 -12.07 3.31
C CYS A 23 27.82 -10.60 2.87
N PHE A 24 28.88 -9.99 2.35
CA PHE A 24 28.85 -8.62 1.86
C PHE A 24 27.95 -8.47 0.63
N THR A 25 28.03 -9.40 -0.31
CA THR A 25 27.13 -9.41 -1.49
C THR A 25 25.68 -9.57 -1.10
N LEU A 26 25.38 -10.49 -0.17
CA LEU A 26 24.03 -10.67 0.36
C LEU A 26 23.55 -9.41 1.10
N PHE A 27 24.42 -8.77 1.87
CA PHE A 27 24.12 -7.49 2.54
C PHE A 27 23.76 -6.40 1.51
N LEU A 28 24.54 -6.23 0.43
CA LEU A 28 24.25 -5.26 -0.62
C LEU A 28 22.90 -5.55 -1.31
N LEU A 29 22.58 -6.81 -1.58
CA LEU A 29 21.29 -7.22 -2.14
C LEU A 29 20.12 -6.89 -1.23
N LEU A 30 20.27 -7.07 0.08
CA LEU A 30 19.24 -6.72 1.07
C LEU A 30 19.07 -5.21 1.25
N MET A 31 20.12 -4.44 0.99
CA MET A 31 20.16 -2.98 1.15
C MET A 31 19.83 -2.21 -0.13
N ARG A 32 19.45 -2.89 -1.22
CA ARG A 32 19.06 -2.20 -2.45
C ARG A 32 17.74 -1.44 -2.28
N PRO A 33 17.60 -0.26 -2.91
CA PRO A 33 16.31 0.42 -3.01
C PRO A 33 15.26 -0.46 -3.68
N ARG A 34 14.01 -0.30 -3.26
CA ARG A 34 12.86 -1.05 -3.81
C ARG A 34 11.74 -0.10 -4.20
N ARG A 35 11.05 -0.40 -5.30
CA ARG A 35 9.96 0.39 -5.83
C ARG A 35 8.63 -0.34 -5.70
N PHE A 36 7.57 0.41 -5.36
CA PHE A 36 6.22 -0.08 -5.17
C PHE A 36 5.24 0.82 -5.90
N TYR A 37 4.26 0.23 -6.57
CA TYR A 37 3.24 0.92 -7.34
C TYR A 37 1.89 0.73 -6.65
N PHE A 38 1.45 1.75 -5.92
CA PHE A 38 0.14 1.72 -5.27
C PHE A 38 -0.92 2.13 -6.27
N VAL A 39 -1.93 1.29 -6.43
CA VAL A 39 -3.06 1.49 -7.33
C VAL A 39 -4.34 1.50 -6.52
N ARG A 40 -5.14 2.58 -6.63
CA ARG A 40 -6.50 2.55 -6.12
C ARG A 40 -7.34 1.65 -7.04
N HIS A 41 -8.25 0.84 -6.47
CA HIS A 41 -9.18 0.03 -7.25
C HIS A 41 -9.94 0.86 -8.30
N GLY A 42 -10.36 0.24 -9.39
CA GLY A 42 -11.17 0.84 -10.45
C GLY A 42 -12.53 1.35 -9.92
N GLU A 43 -13.21 2.19 -10.70
CA GLU A 43 -14.53 2.71 -10.35
C GLU A 43 -15.51 1.55 -10.10
N THR A 44 -16.39 1.69 -9.10
CA THR A 44 -17.45 0.72 -8.80
C THR A 44 -18.82 1.26 -9.19
N VAL A 45 -19.79 0.37 -9.36
CA VAL A 45 -21.18 0.77 -9.58
C VAL A 45 -21.69 1.68 -8.44
N LEU A 46 -21.32 1.38 -7.19
CA LEU A 46 -21.70 2.20 -6.04
C LEU A 46 -21.01 3.58 -6.03
N ASN A 47 -19.79 3.71 -6.60
CA ASN A 47 -19.19 5.03 -6.81
C ASN A 47 -20.01 5.88 -7.78
N GLN A 48 -20.48 5.30 -8.89
CA GLN A 48 -21.31 6.01 -9.85
C GLN A 48 -22.64 6.47 -9.26
N GLN A 49 -23.19 5.68 -8.34
CA GLN A 49 -24.45 5.96 -7.66
C GLN A 49 -24.30 6.88 -6.44
N HIS A 50 -23.07 7.33 -6.12
CA HIS A 50 -22.77 8.10 -4.91
C HIS A 50 -23.22 7.40 -3.63
N ILE A 51 -23.06 6.07 -3.56
CA ILE A 51 -23.39 5.26 -2.38
C ILE A 51 -22.14 4.94 -1.57
N ARG A 52 -22.23 5.12 -0.25
CA ARG A 52 -21.17 4.75 0.71
C ARG A 52 -20.95 3.25 0.72
N GLN A 53 -19.74 2.82 0.40
CA GLN A 53 -19.39 1.41 0.30
C GLN A 53 -18.88 0.86 1.63
N GLY A 54 -19.28 -0.39 1.92
CA GLY A 54 -18.64 -1.24 2.90
C GLY A 54 -17.53 -2.09 2.26
N SER A 55 -17.47 -3.35 2.70
CA SER A 55 -16.54 -4.35 2.13
C SER A 55 -16.94 -4.80 0.72
N GLU A 56 -18.21 -4.70 0.35
CA GLU A 56 -18.77 -5.16 -0.91
C GLU A 56 -18.64 -4.12 -2.04
N GLY A 57 -19.04 -4.50 -3.23
CA GLY A 57 -19.09 -3.66 -4.44
C GLY A 57 -18.20 -4.21 -5.56
N ALA A 58 -18.81 -4.39 -6.73
CA ALA A 58 -18.14 -4.79 -7.96
C ALA A 58 -17.68 -3.57 -8.75
N LEU A 59 -16.73 -3.74 -9.66
CA LEU A 59 -16.33 -2.71 -10.61
C LEU A 59 -17.47 -2.38 -11.57
N SER A 60 -17.55 -1.12 -12.00
CA SER A 60 -18.33 -0.71 -13.15
C SER A 60 -17.62 -1.11 -14.45
N GLU A 61 -18.28 -1.01 -15.59
CA GLU A 61 -17.62 -1.20 -16.90
C GLU A 61 -16.44 -0.24 -17.07
N LYS A 62 -16.63 1.02 -16.69
CA LYS A 62 -15.56 2.02 -16.67
C LYS A 62 -14.41 1.61 -15.75
N GLY A 63 -14.71 1.05 -14.55
CA GLY A 63 -13.71 0.58 -13.62
C GLY A 63 -12.89 -0.60 -14.16
N ARG A 64 -13.52 -1.51 -14.92
CA ARG A 64 -12.82 -2.61 -15.61
C ARG A 64 -11.89 -2.06 -16.69
N ALA A 65 -12.36 -1.15 -17.52
CA ALA A 65 -11.54 -0.49 -18.54
C ALA A 65 -10.36 0.30 -17.91
N GLN A 66 -10.56 0.92 -16.74
CA GLN A 66 -9.48 1.55 -15.99
C GLN A 66 -8.44 0.53 -15.54
N ALA A 67 -8.84 -0.63 -15.00
CA ALA A 67 -7.93 -1.68 -14.57
C ALA A 67 -7.16 -2.30 -15.75
N GLU A 68 -7.80 -2.47 -16.91
CA GLU A 68 -7.14 -2.92 -18.15
C GLU A 68 -6.04 -1.95 -18.60
N ARG A 69 -6.31 -0.64 -18.55
CA ARG A 69 -5.29 0.39 -18.87
C ARG A 69 -4.09 0.29 -17.94
N VAL A 70 -4.31 0.11 -16.63
CA VAL A 70 -3.22 -0.10 -15.67
C VAL A 70 -2.42 -1.37 -16.02
N GLY A 71 -3.10 -2.47 -16.37
CA GLY A 71 -2.43 -3.71 -16.81
C GLY A 71 -1.55 -3.49 -18.03
N LYS A 72 -2.07 -2.82 -19.05
CA LYS A 72 -1.32 -2.47 -20.27
C LYS A 72 -0.12 -1.57 -19.98
N TYR A 73 -0.30 -0.56 -19.11
CA TYR A 73 0.78 0.33 -18.70
C TYR A 73 1.96 -0.42 -18.06
N PHE A 74 1.67 -1.43 -17.23
CA PHE A 74 2.70 -2.20 -16.55
C PHE A 74 3.24 -3.40 -17.35
N LYS A 75 2.74 -3.67 -18.55
CA LYS A 75 3.09 -4.87 -19.33
C LYS A 75 4.59 -5.08 -19.50
N ASP A 76 5.32 -3.98 -19.76
CA ASP A 76 6.75 -4.02 -20.02
C ASP A 76 7.61 -3.66 -18.78
N PHE A 77 6.98 -3.51 -17.62
CA PHE A 77 7.68 -3.28 -16.35
C PHE A 77 8.08 -4.62 -15.70
N PRO A 78 9.19 -4.67 -14.97
CA PRO A 78 9.66 -5.90 -14.33
C PRO A 78 8.85 -6.25 -13.07
N ILE A 79 7.52 -6.22 -13.16
CA ILE A 79 6.64 -6.48 -12.03
C ILE A 79 6.81 -7.91 -11.53
N THR A 80 7.08 -8.07 -10.24
CA THR A 80 7.36 -9.38 -9.62
C THR A 80 6.15 -9.97 -8.90
N LYS A 81 5.22 -9.12 -8.44
CA LYS A 81 4.07 -9.54 -7.63
C LYS A 81 2.98 -8.49 -7.59
N ILE A 82 1.75 -8.94 -7.39
CA ILE A 82 0.63 -8.07 -6.99
C ILE A 82 0.25 -8.40 -5.54
N ILE A 83 0.09 -7.38 -4.69
CA ILE A 83 -0.45 -7.51 -3.34
C ILE A 83 -1.74 -6.69 -3.29
N SER A 84 -2.86 -7.30 -2.96
CA SER A 84 -4.17 -6.65 -3.03
C SER A 84 -4.96 -6.75 -1.72
N SER A 85 -5.82 -5.76 -1.52
CA SER A 85 -6.92 -5.85 -0.57
C SER A 85 -7.80 -7.06 -0.89
N PRO A 86 -8.43 -7.70 0.12
CA PRO A 86 -9.35 -8.80 -0.09
C PRO A 86 -10.75 -8.35 -0.54
N TYR A 87 -11.06 -7.04 -0.59
CA TYR A 87 -12.37 -6.57 -1.01
C TYR A 87 -12.63 -6.84 -2.51
N PRO A 88 -13.87 -7.21 -2.92
CA PRO A 88 -14.18 -7.63 -4.29
C PRO A 88 -13.68 -6.67 -5.36
N ARG A 89 -13.92 -5.38 -5.23
CA ARG A 89 -13.46 -4.33 -6.17
C ARG A 89 -11.95 -4.30 -6.36
N ALA A 90 -11.18 -4.51 -5.28
CA ALA A 90 -9.72 -4.56 -5.35
C ALA A 90 -9.20 -5.89 -5.91
N LYS A 91 -9.87 -7.00 -5.57
CA LYS A 91 -9.58 -8.31 -6.16
C LYS A 91 -9.81 -8.32 -7.67
N GLU A 92 -10.95 -7.77 -8.11
CA GLU A 92 -11.31 -7.67 -9.54
C GLU A 92 -10.31 -6.79 -10.27
N THR A 93 -9.96 -5.61 -9.71
CA THR A 93 -8.90 -4.75 -10.26
C THR A 93 -7.57 -5.49 -10.40
N ALA A 94 -7.12 -6.17 -9.33
CA ALA A 94 -5.87 -6.92 -9.35
C ALA A 94 -5.89 -8.08 -10.35
N GLY A 95 -7.03 -8.76 -10.50
CA GLY A 95 -7.21 -9.84 -11.48
C GLY A 95 -7.05 -9.35 -12.91
N ILE A 96 -7.76 -8.26 -13.26
CA ILE A 96 -7.70 -7.65 -14.61
C ILE A 96 -6.28 -7.14 -14.92
N ILE A 97 -5.62 -6.47 -13.98
CA ILE A 97 -4.20 -6.06 -14.15
C ILE A 97 -3.33 -7.29 -14.43
N ASN A 98 -3.56 -8.39 -13.70
CA ASN A 98 -2.76 -9.60 -13.81
C ASN A 98 -2.96 -10.40 -15.11
N GLU A 99 -4.03 -10.16 -15.86
CA GLU A 99 -4.22 -10.74 -17.20
C GLU A 99 -3.10 -10.33 -18.18
N GLN A 100 -2.45 -9.19 -17.93
CA GLN A 100 -1.30 -8.72 -18.73
C GLN A 100 0.06 -9.16 -18.13
N LEU A 101 0.13 -9.41 -16.82
CA LEU A 101 1.40 -9.58 -16.10
C LEU A 101 1.72 -11.04 -15.74
N HIS A 102 0.68 -11.85 -15.53
CA HIS A 102 0.78 -13.28 -15.17
C HIS A 102 1.67 -13.56 -13.95
N VAL A 103 1.63 -12.68 -12.93
CA VAL A 103 2.39 -12.82 -11.69
C VAL A 103 1.53 -13.33 -10.53
N HIS A 104 2.14 -13.74 -9.42
CA HIS A 104 1.40 -14.20 -8.26
C HIS A 104 0.67 -13.05 -7.55
N ILE A 105 -0.64 -13.21 -7.29
CA ILE A 105 -1.44 -12.27 -6.48
C ILE A 105 -1.53 -12.78 -5.04
N ARG A 106 -1.18 -11.90 -4.08
CA ARG A 106 -1.37 -12.14 -2.65
C ARG A 106 -2.43 -11.19 -2.09
N TYR A 107 -3.41 -11.72 -1.38
CA TYR A 107 -4.42 -10.92 -0.70
C TYR A 107 -4.06 -10.70 0.78
N THR A 108 -4.34 -9.50 1.31
CA THR A 108 -4.10 -9.18 2.72
C THR A 108 -5.11 -8.17 3.26
N PRO A 109 -5.70 -8.43 4.46
CA PRO A 109 -6.59 -7.47 5.10
C PRO A 109 -5.89 -6.17 5.53
N LEU A 110 -4.56 -6.15 5.57
CA LEU A 110 -3.80 -4.93 5.86
C LEU A 110 -4.02 -3.82 4.82
N LEU A 111 -4.51 -4.16 3.62
CA LEU A 111 -4.81 -3.22 2.52
C LEU A 111 -6.29 -2.88 2.39
N ALA A 112 -7.15 -3.38 3.27
CA ALA A 112 -8.57 -3.07 3.25
C ALA A 112 -8.82 -1.56 3.39
N GLU A 113 -9.97 -1.07 2.90
CA GLU A 113 -10.39 0.31 3.12
C GLU A 113 -10.67 0.55 4.62
N ARG A 114 -10.65 1.81 5.04
CA ARG A 114 -11.16 2.20 6.35
C ARG A 114 -12.59 1.67 6.51
N ARG A 115 -12.86 1.01 7.63
CA ARG A 115 -14.22 0.58 7.93
C ARG A 115 -15.05 1.80 8.35
N ASN A 116 -16.02 2.16 7.51
CA ASN A 116 -17.03 3.16 7.85
C ASN A 116 -18.01 2.61 8.90
N PRO A 117 -18.68 3.46 9.69
CA PRO A 117 -19.74 3.04 10.57
C PRO A 117 -20.88 2.40 9.77
N SER A 118 -21.49 1.36 10.34
CA SER A 118 -22.56 0.58 9.67
C SER A 118 -23.77 1.44 9.32
N GLU A 119 -24.00 2.50 10.06
CA GLU A 119 -25.13 3.44 9.90
C GLU A 119 -25.13 4.16 8.55
N ILE A 120 -23.97 4.34 7.92
CA ILE A 120 -23.87 5.04 6.63
C ILE A 120 -23.61 4.12 5.43
N ILE A 121 -23.31 2.84 5.67
CA ILE A 121 -23.05 1.89 4.58
C ILE A 121 -24.35 1.61 3.80
N GLY A 122 -24.27 1.67 2.48
CA GLY A 122 -25.39 1.46 1.57
C GLY A 122 -26.31 2.68 1.39
N LYS A 123 -26.03 3.80 2.11
CA LYS A 123 -26.79 5.04 1.97
C LYS A 123 -26.12 5.99 0.97
N SER A 124 -26.91 6.92 0.41
CA SER A 124 -26.38 7.98 -0.47
C SER A 124 -25.42 8.91 0.28
N THR A 125 -24.38 9.37 -0.39
CA THR A 125 -23.47 10.41 0.15
C THR A 125 -24.16 11.78 0.29
N HIS A 126 -25.33 11.97 -0.35
CA HIS A 126 -26.17 13.17 -0.28
C HIS A 126 -27.34 13.03 0.69
N ASP A 127 -27.39 11.96 1.46
CA ASP A 127 -28.36 11.79 2.54
C ASP A 127 -27.97 12.70 3.72
N LEU A 128 -28.90 13.54 4.19
CA LEU A 128 -28.66 14.50 5.26
C LEU A 128 -28.24 13.84 6.58
N GLU A 129 -28.71 12.62 6.86
CA GLU A 129 -28.26 11.86 8.04
C GLU A 129 -26.81 11.40 7.87
N VAL A 130 -26.45 10.95 6.66
CA VAL A 130 -25.08 10.56 6.32
C VAL A 130 -24.14 11.76 6.42
N GLU A 131 -24.51 12.90 5.86
CA GLU A 131 -23.72 14.15 5.96
C GLU A 131 -23.51 14.53 7.42
N ARG A 132 -24.56 14.52 8.25
CA ARG A 132 -24.45 14.84 9.67
C ARG A 132 -23.53 13.89 10.42
N ILE A 133 -23.56 12.58 10.14
CA ILE A 133 -22.67 11.60 10.77
C ILE A 133 -21.21 11.86 10.34
N VAL A 134 -20.99 12.13 9.05
CA VAL A 134 -19.65 12.42 8.51
C VAL A 134 -19.10 13.72 9.13
N ASP A 135 -19.90 14.78 9.21
CA ASP A 135 -19.52 16.03 9.87
C ASP A 135 -19.15 15.80 11.33
N GLN A 136 -19.92 14.97 12.04
CA GLN A 136 -19.65 14.62 13.43
C GLN A 136 -18.33 13.84 13.58
N MET A 137 -18.04 12.93 12.65
CA MET A 137 -16.77 12.22 12.60
C MET A 137 -15.61 13.18 12.30
N ASP A 138 -15.77 14.10 11.36
CA ASP A 138 -14.74 15.05 10.95
C ASP A 138 -14.45 16.10 12.06
N LEU A 139 -15.49 16.57 12.78
CA LEU A 139 -15.33 17.45 13.93
C LEU A 139 -14.57 16.79 15.08
N ALA A 140 -14.72 15.49 15.27
CA ALA A 140 -14.04 14.75 16.34
C ALA A 140 -12.63 14.27 15.94
N TYR A 141 -12.19 14.51 14.71
CA TYR A 141 -10.88 14.12 14.19
C TYR A 141 -9.69 14.85 14.83
N HIS A 142 -9.90 15.71 15.81
CA HIS A 142 -8.83 16.23 16.66
C HIS A 142 -8.38 15.24 17.74
N GLU A 143 -9.14 14.15 17.94
CA GLU A 143 -8.83 13.09 18.89
C GLU A 143 -8.47 11.78 18.17
N ASP A 144 -7.20 11.40 18.22
CA ASP A 144 -6.69 10.18 17.56
C ASP A 144 -7.48 8.90 17.94
N ALA A 145 -7.98 8.83 19.17
CA ALA A 145 -8.70 7.67 19.70
C ALA A 145 -10.21 7.68 19.44
N TYR A 146 -10.74 8.79 18.91
CA TYR A 146 -12.16 8.90 18.66
C TYR A 146 -12.65 7.81 17.70
N ARG A 147 -13.86 7.33 17.98
CA ARG A 147 -14.56 6.35 17.15
C ARG A 147 -16.05 6.63 17.21
N PHE A 148 -16.66 6.80 16.05
CA PHE A 148 -18.09 6.83 15.92
C PHE A 148 -18.61 5.40 15.70
N SER A 149 -19.42 4.88 16.62
CA SER A 149 -20.01 3.53 16.51
C SER A 149 -18.96 2.43 16.26
N ASP A 150 -19.15 1.61 15.21
CA ASP A 150 -18.29 0.47 14.88
C ASP A 150 -17.21 0.77 13.82
N GLU A 151 -17.00 2.04 13.48
CA GLU A 151 -15.95 2.42 12.51
C GLU A 151 -14.53 2.02 12.96
N GLU A 152 -13.61 1.97 12.02
CA GLU A 152 -12.19 1.88 12.34
C GLU A 152 -11.66 3.24 12.80
N SER A 153 -11.11 3.32 14.03
CA SER A 153 -10.52 4.56 14.52
C SER A 153 -9.24 4.93 13.76
N PHE A 154 -8.87 6.22 13.82
CA PHE A 154 -7.60 6.71 13.25
C PHE A 154 -6.39 5.92 13.79
N ILE A 155 -6.35 5.61 15.10
CA ILE A 155 -5.25 4.82 15.69
C ILE A 155 -5.17 3.41 15.07
N ASP A 156 -6.31 2.75 14.88
CA ASP A 156 -6.35 1.40 14.31
C ASP A 156 -5.85 1.41 12.87
N GLU A 157 -6.32 2.37 12.07
CA GLU A 157 -5.91 2.53 10.68
C GLU A 157 -4.42 2.88 10.57
N ARG A 158 -3.92 3.82 11.39
CA ARG A 158 -2.49 4.16 11.48
C ARG A 158 -1.63 2.95 11.87
N LYS A 159 -2.09 2.12 12.81
CA LYS A 159 -1.43 0.87 13.21
C LYS A 159 -1.37 -0.13 12.04
N ARG A 160 -2.44 -0.25 11.28
CA ARG A 160 -2.54 -1.11 10.10
C ARG A 160 -1.60 -0.64 9.00
N ALA A 161 -1.55 0.66 8.72
CA ALA A 161 -0.61 1.28 7.78
C ALA A 161 0.86 1.03 8.18
N ARG A 162 1.19 1.24 9.47
CA ARG A 162 2.52 0.91 10.02
C ARG A 162 2.89 -0.54 9.78
N ASN A 163 1.99 -1.46 10.05
CA ASN A 163 2.26 -2.90 9.93
C ASN A 163 2.51 -3.29 8.46
N PHE A 164 1.72 -2.76 7.53
CA PHE A 164 1.90 -3.00 6.11
C PHE A 164 3.21 -2.42 5.57
N LEU A 165 3.52 -1.16 5.89
CA LEU A 165 4.79 -0.53 5.49
C LEU A 165 6.01 -1.21 6.13
N SER A 166 5.89 -1.68 7.37
CA SER A 166 6.93 -2.49 8.01
C SER A 166 7.13 -3.84 7.32
N TYR A 167 6.07 -4.46 6.81
CA TYR A 167 6.18 -5.65 5.97
C TYR A 167 6.89 -5.31 4.65
N LEU A 168 6.48 -4.26 3.94
CA LEU A 168 7.11 -3.85 2.68
C LEU A 168 8.60 -3.51 2.86
N SER A 169 8.95 -2.74 3.91
CA SER A 169 10.33 -2.33 4.16
C SER A 169 11.26 -3.50 4.52
N ARG A 170 10.75 -4.59 5.07
CA ARG A 170 11.57 -5.74 5.49
C ARG A 170 11.55 -6.89 4.49
N ARG A 171 10.41 -7.17 3.87
CA ARG A 171 10.14 -8.39 3.10
C ARG A 171 9.34 -8.14 1.82
N GLY A 172 8.99 -6.89 1.53
CA GLY A 172 8.24 -6.57 0.31
C GLY A 172 9.06 -6.93 -0.91
N PRO A 173 8.50 -7.68 -1.86
CA PRO A 173 9.18 -7.90 -3.13
C PRO A 173 9.28 -6.57 -3.88
N ASP A 174 10.44 -6.34 -4.48
CA ASP A 174 10.69 -5.19 -5.33
C ASP A 174 9.79 -5.20 -6.57
N GLU A 175 9.54 -4.03 -7.16
CA GLU A 175 8.70 -3.89 -8.35
C GLU A 175 7.33 -4.57 -8.18
N SER A 176 6.64 -4.25 -7.06
CA SER A 176 5.33 -4.82 -6.77
C SER A 176 4.20 -3.82 -6.96
N ILE A 177 3.09 -4.29 -7.53
CA ILE A 177 1.83 -3.54 -7.57
C ILE A 177 1.05 -3.80 -6.27
N ILE A 178 0.55 -2.73 -5.66
CA ILE A 178 -0.20 -2.74 -4.40
C ILE A 178 -1.61 -2.21 -4.67
N VAL A 179 -2.62 -3.07 -4.77
CA VAL A 179 -4.00 -2.64 -5.02
C VAL A 179 -4.72 -2.39 -3.70
N THR A 180 -5.18 -1.16 -3.51
CA THR A 180 -5.82 -0.69 -2.27
C THR A 180 -6.95 0.30 -2.56
N HIS A 181 -7.30 1.14 -1.60
CA HIS A 181 -8.47 2.02 -1.60
C HIS A 181 -8.08 3.47 -1.36
N HIS A 182 -9.05 4.37 -1.55
CA HIS A 182 -8.85 5.81 -1.52
C HIS A 182 -8.33 6.32 -0.16
N HIS A 183 -9.06 6.05 0.92
CA HIS A 183 -8.71 6.60 2.23
C HIS A 183 -7.45 5.92 2.78
N PHE A 184 -7.37 4.59 2.67
CA PHE A 184 -6.22 3.85 3.17
C PHE A 184 -4.91 4.16 2.42
N LEU A 185 -4.97 4.46 1.10
CA LEU A 185 -3.79 4.92 0.36
C LEU A 185 -3.26 6.25 0.93
N LYS A 186 -4.17 7.19 1.23
CA LYS A 186 -3.79 8.46 1.89
C LYS A 186 -3.15 8.23 3.25
N MET A 187 -3.71 7.29 4.05
CA MET A 187 -3.13 6.91 5.34
C MET A 187 -1.72 6.32 5.20
N LEU A 188 -1.48 5.47 4.19
CA LEU A 188 -0.15 4.93 3.91
C LEU A 188 0.85 6.04 3.58
N VAL A 189 0.48 6.97 2.68
CA VAL A 189 1.33 8.11 2.30
C VAL A 189 1.59 9.02 3.51
N ALA A 190 0.56 9.38 4.27
CA ALA A 190 0.69 10.19 5.46
C ALA A 190 1.61 9.52 6.49
N TYR A 191 1.45 8.21 6.70
CA TYR A 191 2.33 7.49 7.62
C TYR A 191 3.79 7.41 7.11
N MET A 192 4.04 7.32 5.80
CA MET A 192 5.40 7.42 5.25
C MET A 192 6.06 8.75 5.63
N LEU A 193 5.32 9.86 5.57
CA LEU A 193 5.83 11.21 5.83
C LEU A 193 6.03 11.49 7.32
N TYR A 194 5.03 11.17 8.15
CA TYR A 194 5.00 11.59 9.57
C TYR A 194 5.36 10.47 10.55
N ARG A 195 5.25 9.21 10.12
CA ARG A 195 5.58 8.04 10.97
C ARG A 195 4.76 8.04 12.27
N LYS A 196 5.42 7.82 13.39
CA LYS A 196 4.80 7.80 14.73
C LYS A 196 4.26 9.17 15.16
N ARG A 197 4.67 10.24 14.49
CA ARG A 197 4.22 11.62 14.77
C ARG A 197 2.94 11.99 14.01
N LEU A 198 2.41 11.07 13.20
CA LEU A 198 1.16 11.30 12.49
C LEU A 198 -0.01 11.33 13.49
N HIS A 199 -0.69 12.45 13.58
CA HIS A 199 -1.94 12.64 14.34
C HIS A 199 -3.10 12.91 13.38
N ALA A 200 -4.32 12.70 13.87
CA ALA A 200 -5.53 12.85 13.06
C ALA A 200 -5.66 14.23 12.41
N PRO A 201 -5.38 15.37 13.08
CA PRO A 201 -5.40 16.69 12.45
C PRO A 201 -4.41 16.87 11.31
N ASP A 202 -3.23 16.23 11.38
CA ASP A 202 -2.24 16.31 10.31
C ASP A 202 -2.70 15.48 9.10
N PHE A 203 -3.30 14.32 9.36
CA PHE A 203 -3.87 13.47 8.32
C PHE A 203 -4.97 14.16 7.55
N ILE A 204 -5.89 14.86 8.22
CA ILE A 204 -6.96 15.63 7.57
C ILE A 204 -6.38 16.67 6.61
N LYS A 205 -5.43 17.48 7.09
CA LYS A 205 -4.77 18.51 6.25
C LYS A 205 -4.16 17.92 5.01
N LEU A 206 -3.44 16.79 5.13
CA LEU A 206 -2.85 16.09 3.99
C LEU A 206 -3.93 15.49 3.08
N SER A 207 -4.96 14.88 3.65
CA SER A 207 -5.99 14.19 2.87
C SER A 207 -6.87 15.13 2.07
N PHE A 208 -7.01 16.40 2.49
CA PHE A 208 -7.73 17.43 1.76
C PHE A 208 -7.08 17.78 0.42
N PHE A 209 -5.74 17.82 0.36
CA PHE A 209 -4.99 18.15 -0.85
C PHE A 209 -4.73 16.96 -1.77
N ASN A 210 -4.87 15.75 -1.29
CA ASN A 210 -4.50 14.53 -2.01
C ASN A 210 -5.73 13.77 -2.49
N VAL A 211 -6.22 14.07 -3.68
CA VAL A 211 -7.26 13.27 -4.34
C VAL A 211 -6.59 12.07 -5.01
N SER A 212 -7.04 10.85 -4.72
CA SER A 212 -6.63 9.67 -5.48
C SER A 212 -7.79 9.21 -6.36
N ASP A 213 -7.59 9.25 -7.68
CA ASP A 213 -8.58 8.81 -8.67
C ASP A 213 -8.66 7.27 -8.72
N ASN A 214 -9.77 6.74 -9.23
CA ASN A 214 -9.89 5.32 -9.49
C ASN A 214 -8.84 4.88 -10.51
N ALA A 215 -8.15 3.78 -10.22
CA ALA A 215 -7.01 3.28 -10.98
C ALA A 215 -5.80 4.24 -11.08
N GLY A 216 -5.78 5.31 -10.28
CA GLY A 216 -4.61 6.19 -10.15
C GLY A 216 -3.42 5.47 -9.55
N ILE A 217 -2.22 5.73 -10.07
CA ILE A 217 -0.96 5.10 -9.72
C ILE A 217 -0.14 6.05 -8.84
N THR A 218 0.26 5.59 -7.67
CA THR A 218 1.20 6.29 -6.78
C THR A 218 2.48 5.49 -6.68
N ILE A 219 3.59 6.07 -7.13
CA ILE A 219 4.91 5.43 -7.14
C ILE A 219 5.66 5.81 -5.86
N VAL A 220 6.10 4.79 -5.15
CA VAL A 220 6.81 4.93 -3.87
C VAL A 220 8.09 4.13 -3.92
N GLU A 221 9.15 4.70 -3.37
CA GLU A 221 10.44 4.03 -3.19
C GLU A 221 10.77 3.87 -1.72
N PHE A 222 11.40 2.75 -1.39
CA PHE A 222 12.01 2.51 -0.10
C PHE A 222 13.51 2.29 -0.27
N ASN A 223 14.32 3.21 0.28
CA ASN A 223 15.77 3.10 0.29
C ASN A 223 16.27 2.81 1.71
N PRO A 224 16.76 1.59 2.00
CA PRO A 224 17.26 1.22 3.33
C PRO A 224 18.44 2.10 3.80
N TRP A 225 19.24 2.67 2.90
CA TRP A 225 20.36 3.54 3.25
C TRP A 225 19.92 4.89 3.83
N HIS A 226 18.67 5.30 3.58
CA HIS A 226 18.08 6.54 4.09
C HIS A 226 17.25 6.34 5.38
N TRP A 227 17.51 5.28 6.14
CA TRP A 227 16.72 5.00 7.34
C TRP A 227 16.84 6.08 8.43
N PHE A 228 17.91 6.88 8.41
CA PHE A 228 18.08 8.07 9.28
C PHE A 228 17.23 9.27 8.85
N SER A 229 16.69 9.28 7.62
CA SER A 229 15.83 10.37 7.17
C SER A 229 14.54 10.44 8.00
N PRO A 230 13.85 11.59 8.05
CA PRO A 230 12.56 11.72 8.75
C PRO A 230 11.52 10.71 8.28
N THR A 231 11.57 10.31 7.00
CA THR A 231 10.68 9.31 6.39
C THR A 231 11.18 7.88 6.56
N HIS A 232 12.33 7.66 7.20
CA HIS A 232 12.95 6.35 7.38
C HIS A 232 13.11 5.56 6.08
N GLY A 233 13.57 6.22 5.04
CA GLY A 233 13.86 5.63 3.73
C GLY A 233 12.70 5.61 2.75
N TRP A 234 11.51 6.06 3.13
CA TRP A 234 10.36 6.17 2.22
C TRP A 234 10.39 7.49 1.45
N SER A 235 10.07 7.43 0.16
CA SER A 235 9.85 8.59 -0.70
C SER A 235 8.67 8.36 -1.64
N VAL A 236 7.84 9.37 -1.84
CA VAL A 236 6.79 9.38 -2.86
C VAL A 236 7.36 10.02 -4.11
N VAL A 237 7.53 9.24 -5.17
CA VAL A 237 8.10 9.67 -6.45
C VAL A 237 7.05 10.34 -7.33
N SER A 238 5.84 9.77 -7.34
CA SER A 238 4.70 10.30 -8.07
C SER A 238 3.43 9.96 -7.32
N PHE A 239 2.46 10.88 -7.30
CA PHE A 239 1.17 10.67 -6.64
C PHE A 239 0.03 10.79 -7.65
N ASN A 240 -0.85 9.78 -7.67
CA ASN A 240 -2.08 9.75 -8.47
C ASN A 240 -1.87 10.00 -9.97
N ALA A 241 -0.79 9.46 -10.55
CA ALA A 241 -0.60 9.51 -12.00
C ALA A 241 -1.65 8.65 -12.70
N GLN A 242 -2.20 9.17 -13.80
CA GLN A 242 -3.05 8.38 -14.68
C GLN A 242 -2.18 7.74 -15.75
N PRO A 243 -2.39 6.44 -16.09
CA PRO A 243 -1.67 5.84 -17.18
C PRO A 243 -2.13 6.48 -18.51
N ASP A 244 -1.25 7.27 -19.10
CA ASP A 244 -1.43 7.75 -20.49
C ASP A 244 -1.11 6.59 -21.43
N ILE A 245 -2.13 6.10 -22.13
CA ILE A 245 -2.03 5.04 -23.16
C ILE A 245 -2.71 5.53 -24.43
#